data_43935999eb3e0986834a380112b2a2f6
#
_entry.id   43935999eb3e0986834a380112b2a2f6
#
_cell.length_a   1.000
_cell.length_b   1.000
_cell.length_c   1.000
_cell.angle_alpha   90.00
_cell.angle_beta   90.00
_cell.angle_gamma   90.00
#
_symmetry.space_group_name_H-M   'P 1'
#
loop_
_entity.id
_entity.type
_entity.pdbx_description
1 polymer ?
#
loop_
_entity_poly.entity_id
_entity_poly.type
_entity_poly.pdbx_seq_one_letter_code
_entity_poly.pdbx_strand_id
1 'polypeptide(L)'
;MIKNNKSRQIKIAATGLAVCMLAMPVSVSAAESNVLMASGGVASVLETERSLEEYIQIAQDAQGASWGYTNIGVANVESGNLNVRAVPTTDGKLVGKLPKDAACEVIETTDGWSHIKSGEVEGYVSKDFLLTGPEAKIRATELVHTVAIANTDGLNVRQEPNTGSEIVTQVGQGEEMEYVETGSDGWVKISIDGEDAYVSQDYVTVEEKLDTAITMTELLYGQGVSDVRVDLVEYAKQFLGNPYVWGGTSLTKGADCSGFVLSVFKKYGITLSHSSRAQANEGTKISASEL
;
A
#
# COMPACT_ATOMS: atom_id res chain seq x y z
N MET A 1 6.35 33.31 41.61
CA MET A 1 6.34 34.24 40.45
C MET A 1 5.53 33.59 39.33
N ILE A 2 4.30 34.00 39.23
CA ILE A 2 3.29 33.51 38.30
C ILE A 2 3.32 34.43 37.08
N LYS A 3 3.65 33.88 35.89
CA LYS A 3 3.54 34.63 34.62
C LYS A 3 2.18 34.37 33.98
N ASN A 4 1.35 35.40 33.99
CA ASN A 4 0.09 35.51 33.27
C ASN A 4 0.30 35.37 31.75
N ASN A 5 -0.40 34.43 31.13
CA ASN A 5 -0.53 34.32 29.69
C ASN A 5 -1.89 34.97 29.29
N LYS A 6 -1.79 36.13 28.66
CA LYS A 6 -2.95 36.86 28.13
C LYS A 6 -3.41 36.23 26.83
N SER A 7 -4.58 35.60 26.86
CA SER A 7 -5.31 35.21 25.65
C SER A 7 -5.73 36.49 24.87
N ARG A 8 -5.27 36.62 23.63
CA ARG A 8 -5.76 37.60 22.67
C ARG A 8 -7.04 37.09 22.05
N GLN A 9 -8.15 37.67 22.44
CA GLN A 9 -9.43 37.55 21.74
C GLN A 9 -9.37 38.39 20.45
N ILE A 10 -9.48 37.73 19.29
CA ILE A 10 -9.64 38.39 17.99
C ILE A 10 -11.16 38.54 17.77
N LYS A 11 -11.62 39.78 17.75
CA LYS A 11 -12.99 40.14 17.38
C LYS A 11 -13.09 40.13 15.86
N ILE A 12 -13.85 39.21 15.30
CA ILE A 12 -14.18 39.18 13.87
C ILE A 12 -15.33 40.16 13.64
N ALA A 13 -15.03 41.25 12.91
CA ALA A 13 -16.05 42.17 12.41
C ALA A 13 -16.58 41.61 11.07
N ALA A 14 -17.88 41.32 11.05
CA ALA A 14 -18.57 40.94 9.83
C ALA A 14 -18.77 42.20 8.96
N THR A 15 -17.98 42.36 7.92
CA THR A 15 -18.23 43.32 6.84
C THR A 15 -18.80 42.58 5.63
N GLY A 16 -20.09 42.78 5.40
CA GLY A 16 -20.75 42.30 4.19
C GLY A 16 -20.19 42.95 2.93
N LEU A 17 -19.66 42.15 2.03
CA LEU A 17 -19.33 42.54 0.66
C LEU A 17 -20.48 42.13 -0.25
N ALA A 18 -21.20 43.12 -0.76
CA ALA A 18 -22.12 42.97 -1.88
C ALA A 18 -21.32 42.75 -3.14
N VAL A 19 -21.40 41.56 -3.73
CA VAL A 19 -20.82 41.28 -5.05
C VAL A 19 -21.79 41.72 -6.13
N CYS A 20 -21.46 42.81 -6.82
CA CYS A 20 -22.12 43.21 -8.07
C CYS A 20 -21.86 42.17 -9.16
N MET A 21 -22.90 41.44 -9.57
CA MET A 21 -22.88 40.60 -10.76
C MET A 21 -22.90 41.50 -12.01
N LEU A 22 -21.80 41.53 -12.72
CA LEU A 22 -21.78 41.95 -14.12
C LEU A 22 -22.20 40.74 -14.98
N ALA A 23 -23.45 40.80 -15.48
CA ALA A 23 -23.98 39.80 -16.40
C ALA A 23 -23.35 39.96 -17.77
N MET A 24 -22.55 38.97 -18.19
CA MET A 24 -22.27 38.73 -19.62
C MET A 24 -23.06 37.49 -20.05
N PRO A 25 -23.77 37.52 -21.19
CA PRO A 25 -24.51 36.37 -21.64
C PRO A 25 -23.54 35.38 -22.32
N VAL A 26 -23.18 34.35 -21.61
CA VAL A 26 -22.61 33.13 -22.21
C VAL A 26 -23.76 32.16 -22.42
N SER A 27 -24.12 31.91 -23.66
CA SER A 27 -25.05 30.85 -24.03
C SER A 27 -24.36 29.49 -23.74
N VAL A 28 -24.65 28.95 -22.59
CA VAL A 28 -24.30 27.56 -22.24
C VAL A 28 -25.48 26.69 -22.62
N SER A 29 -25.26 25.84 -23.64
CA SER A 29 -26.09 24.69 -23.93
C SER A 29 -26.26 23.86 -22.65
N ALA A 30 -27.52 23.60 -22.28
CA ALA A 30 -27.85 22.79 -21.12
C ALA A 30 -27.42 21.35 -21.37
N ALA A 31 -26.20 21.03 -20.93
CA ALA A 31 -25.87 19.69 -20.48
C ALA A 31 -26.21 19.69 -18.97
N GLU A 32 -27.16 18.86 -18.60
CA GLU A 32 -27.56 18.67 -17.21
C GLU A 32 -26.35 18.27 -16.37
N SER A 33 -25.72 19.26 -15.73
CA SER A 33 -24.82 18.99 -14.65
C SER A 33 -25.71 18.61 -13.46
N ASN A 34 -25.84 17.29 -13.23
CA ASN A 34 -26.24 16.77 -11.94
C ASN A 34 -25.18 17.19 -10.93
N VAL A 35 -25.38 18.36 -10.36
CA VAL A 35 -24.73 18.73 -9.10
C VAL A 35 -25.35 17.82 -8.07
N LEU A 36 -24.73 16.67 -7.87
CA LEU A 36 -24.99 15.83 -6.71
C LEU A 36 -24.72 16.68 -5.48
N MET A 37 -25.79 17.13 -4.86
CA MET A 37 -25.75 17.58 -3.48
C MET A 37 -25.33 16.37 -2.65
N ALA A 38 -24.03 16.25 -2.37
CA ALA A 38 -23.51 15.27 -1.46
C ALA A 38 -24.07 15.57 -0.07
N SER A 39 -25.09 14.84 0.32
CA SER A 39 -25.78 15.00 1.61
C SER A 39 -25.06 14.31 2.76
N GLY A 40 -23.75 14.13 2.70
CA GLY A 40 -22.99 13.48 3.77
C GLY A 40 -21.52 13.85 3.83
N GLY A 41 -20.87 14.07 2.69
CA GLY A 41 -19.42 14.26 2.65
C GLY A 41 -18.96 15.67 3.05
N VAL A 42 -19.71 16.71 2.69
CA VAL A 42 -19.29 18.10 2.91
C VAL A 42 -19.30 18.50 4.39
N ALA A 43 -20.18 17.91 5.21
CA ALA A 43 -20.27 18.26 6.62
C ALA A 43 -19.08 17.75 7.44
N SER A 44 -18.59 16.54 7.16
CA SER A 44 -17.42 15.98 7.86
C SER A 44 -16.10 16.67 7.47
N VAL A 45 -16.05 17.22 6.26
CA VAL A 45 -14.89 17.95 5.72
C VAL A 45 -14.83 19.38 6.27
N LEU A 46 -15.97 20.00 6.57
CA LEU A 46 -16.05 21.34 7.19
C LEU A 46 -15.69 21.35 8.68
N GLU A 47 -15.56 20.19 9.32
CA GLU A 47 -15.10 20.08 10.71
C GLU A 47 -13.58 20.23 10.86
N THR A 48 -12.81 20.16 9.77
CA THR A 48 -11.39 20.51 9.74
C THR A 48 -11.26 22.02 9.46
N GLU A 49 -10.38 22.73 10.17
CA GLU A 49 -10.22 24.20 10.13
C GLU A 49 -9.76 24.78 8.75
N ARG A 50 -10.00 24.08 7.64
CA ARG A 50 -9.62 24.50 6.27
C ARG A 50 -10.67 25.43 5.65
N SER A 51 -10.20 26.38 4.85
CA SER A 51 -11.09 27.28 4.11
C SER A 51 -11.72 26.60 2.88
N LEU A 52 -12.83 27.13 2.39
CA LEU A 52 -13.47 26.63 1.17
C LEU A 52 -12.52 26.76 -0.05
N GLU A 53 -11.70 27.81 -0.08
CA GLU A 53 -10.70 28.01 -1.14
C GLU A 53 -9.65 26.89 -1.14
N GLU A 54 -9.18 26.46 0.02
CA GLU A 54 -8.25 25.34 0.15
C GLU A 54 -8.86 24.04 -0.35
N TYR A 55 -10.14 23.77 -0.04
CA TYR A 55 -10.83 22.59 -0.59
C TYR A 55 -10.99 22.62 -2.09
N ILE A 56 -11.31 23.79 -2.67
CA ILE A 56 -11.41 23.95 -4.12
C ILE A 56 -10.03 23.69 -4.78
N GLN A 57 -8.97 24.22 -4.19
CA GLN A 57 -7.61 24.02 -4.71
C GLN A 57 -7.20 22.54 -4.64
N ILE A 58 -7.40 21.88 -3.50
CA ILE A 58 -7.14 20.45 -3.33
C ILE A 58 -7.93 19.62 -4.36
N ALA A 59 -9.22 19.95 -4.57
CA ALA A 59 -10.04 19.25 -5.54
C ALA A 59 -9.58 19.46 -6.99
N GLN A 60 -9.06 20.64 -7.32
CA GLN A 60 -8.49 20.94 -8.63
C GLN A 60 -7.17 20.20 -8.85
N ASP A 61 -6.28 20.21 -7.87
CA ASP A 61 -5.00 19.51 -7.91
C ASP A 61 -5.23 17.99 -8.02
N ALA A 62 -6.19 17.46 -7.28
CA ALA A 62 -6.55 16.04 -7.33
C ALA A 62 -7.19 15.58 -8.66
N GLN A 63 -7.68 16.47 -9.51
CA GLN A 63 -8.26 16.08 -10.80
C GLN A 63 -7.24 15.47 -11.76
N GLY A 64 -5.97 15.87 -11.66
CA GLY A 64 -4.88 15.34 -12.49
C GLY A 64 -4.12 14.19 -11.85
N ALA A 65 -4.25 13.99 -10.54
CA ALA A 65 -3.53 12.99 -9.79
C ALA A 65 -4.26 11.64 -9.84
N SER A 66 -3.56 10.59 -10.20
CA SER A 66 -4.15 9.23 -10.28
C SER A 66 -3.38 8.17 -9.47
N TRP A 67 -2.15 8.42 -9.10
CA TRP A 67 -1.28 7.46 -8.37
C TRP A 67 -1.41 6.01 -8.89
N GLY A 68 -1.59 5.86 -10.22
CA GLY A 68 -1.79 4.57 -10.88
C GLY A 68 -3.24 4.07 -10.91
N TYR A 69 -4.21 4.82 -10.37
CA TYR A 69 -5.63 4.47 -10.38
C TYR A 69 -6.39 5.23 -11.46
N THR A 70 -7.28 4.56 -12.17
CA THR A 70 -8.22 5.17 -13.12
C THR A 70 -9.51 5.60 -12.41
N ASN A 71 -9.99 4.76 -11.52
CA ASN A 71 -11.19 4.98 -10.73
C ASN A 71 -10.90 4.68 -9.25
N ILE A 72 -10.31 5.65 -8.59
CA ILE A 72 -9.84 5.48 -7.21
C ILE A 72 -10.97 5.35 -6.22
N GLY A 73 -10.84 4.39 -5.30
CA GLY A 73 -11.60 4.27 -4.06
C GLY A 73 -10.67 4.36 -2.85
N VAL A 74 -11.16 4.87 -1.72
CA VAL A 74 -10.43 4.95 -0.45
C VAL A 74 -11.28 4.38 0.66
N ALA A 75 -10.71 3.49 1.48
CA ALA A 75 -11.43 2.89 2.61
C ALA A 75 -11.78 3.93 3.67
N ASN A 76 -13.08 4.06 3.97
CA ASN A 76 -13.63 5.01 4.92
C ASN A 76 -14.26 4.26 6.11
N VAL A 77 -13.41 3.68 6.93
CA VAL A 77 -13.78 3.03 8.20
C VAL A 77 -13.28 3.85 9.37
N GLU A 78 -14.00 3.84 10.49
CA GLU A 78 -13.60 4.60 11.69
C GLU A 78 -12.27 4.07 12.24
N SER A 79 -12.10 2.75 12.25
CA SER A 79 -10.88 2.07 12.71
C SER A 79 -10.75 0.68 12.09
N GLY A 80 -9.52 0.16 12.05
CA GLY A 80 -9.23 -1.19 11.58
C GLY A 80 -9.25 -1.30 10.06
N ASN A 81 -9.78 -2.39 9.55
CA ASN A 81 -9.68 -2.75 8.13
C ASN A 81 -11.06 -3.10 7.56
N LEU A 82 -11.33 -2.69 6.33
CA LEU A 82 -12.46 -3.13 5.54
C LEU A 82 -12.18 -4.55 4.98
N ASN A 83 -13.11 -5.45 5.16
CA ASN A 83 -12.97 -6.83 4.68
C ASN A 83 -13.13 -6.88 3.15
N VAL A 84 -12.17 -7.48 2.46
CA VAL A 84 -12.25 -7.81 1.03
C VAL A 84 -12.66 -9.27 0.88
N ARG A 85 -13.73 -9.52 0.12
CA ARG A 85 -14.35 -10.85 -0.01
C ARG A 85 -14.33 -11.35 -1.45
N ALA A 86 -14.27 -12.66 -1.61
CA ALA A 86 -14.28 -13.32 -2.93
C ALA A 86 -15.59 -13.13 -3.70
N VAL A 87 -16.69 -12.89 -2.99
CA VAL A 87 -18.04 -12.70 -3.56
C VAL A 87 -18.77 -11.57 -2.81
N PRO A 88 -19.73 -10.87 -3.45
CA PRO A 88 -20.41 -9.71 -2.87
C PRO A 88 -21.49 -10.12 -1.83
N THR A 89 -21.07 -10.79 -0.77
CA THR A 89 -21.91 -11.19 0.36
C THR A 89 -21.13 -11.14 1.67
N THR A 90 -21.83 -10.94 2.77
CA THR A 90 -21.23 -10.91 4.13
C THR A 90 -20.61 -12.24 4.54
N ASP A 91 -21.04 -13.35 3.97
CA ASP A 91 -20.53 -14.70 4.24
C ASP A 91 -19.44 -15.13 3.25
N GLY A 92 -19.13 -14.29 2.24
CA GLY A 92 -18.07 -14.55 1.27
C GLY A 92 -16.72 -14.76 1.94
N LYS A 93 -15.92 -15.70 1.42
CA LYS A 93 -14.54 -15.95 1.90
C LYS A 93 -13.74 -14.65 1.88
N LEU A 94 -13.00 -14.37 2.95
CA LEU A 94 -12.04 -13.27 2.99
C LEU A 94 -10.84 -13.58 2.08
N VAL A 95 -10.47 -12.63 1.22
CA VAL A 95 -9.32 -12.70 0.33
C VAL A 95 -8.24 -11.68 0.70
N GLY A 96 -8.59 -10.69 1.50
CA GLY A 96 -7.68 -9.69 2.03
C GLY A 96 -8.42 -8.70 2.92
N LYS A 97 -7.70 -7.68 3.33
CA LYS A 97 -8.25 -6.55 4.10
C LYS A 97 -7.71 -5.24 3.54
N LEU A 98 -8.59 -4.28 3.36
CA LEU A 98 -8.24 -2.92 2.97
C LEU A 98 -8.16 -2.08 4.25
N PRO A 99 -6.97 -1.66 4.70
CA PRO A 99 -6.80 -0.82 5.87
C PRO A 99 -7.59 0.48 5.77
N LYS A 100 -7.92 1.07 6.92
CA LYS A 100 -8.42 2.44 6.95
C LYS A 100 -7.51 3.33 6.11
N ASP A 101 -8.12 4.19 5.30
CA ASP A 101 -7.43 5.15 4.44
C ASP A 101 -6.62 4.53 3.28
N ALA A 102 -6.58 3.20 3.14
CA ALA A 102 -5.93 2.56 1.99
C ALA A 102 -6.74 2.72 0.69
N ALA A 103 -6.03 2.80 -0.42
CA ALA A 103 -6.60 3.02 -1.75
C ALA A 103 -6.81 1.72 -2.54
N CYS A 104 -7.73 1.79 -3.50
CA CYS A 104 -8.00 0.71 -4.44
C CYS A 104 -8.47 1.26 -5.80
N GLU A 105 -8.34 0.46 -6.84
CA GLU A 105 -9.07 0.64 -8.10
C GLU A 105 -10.47 0.09 -7.95
N VAL A 106 -11.49 0.87 -8.27
CA VAL A 106 -12.89 0.42 -8.31
C VAL A 106 -13.19 -0.04 -9.72
N ILE A 107 -13.36 -1.34 -9.90
CA ILE A 107 -13.61 -1.98 -11.21
C ILE A 107 -15.08 -1.80 -11.59
N GLU A 108 -15.98 -2.13 -10.67
CA GLU A 108 -17.44 -1.96 -10.84
C GLU A 108 -18.13 -1.79 -9.49
N THR A 109 -19.31 -1.21 -9.50
CA THR A 109 -20.16 -1.09 -8.30
C THR A 109 -21.54 -1.64 -8.62
N THR A 110 -22.01 -2.52 -7.76
CA THR A 110 -23.34 -3.13 -7.79
C THR A 110 -24.10 -2.76 -6.52
N ASP A 111 -25.32 -3.30 -6.35
CA ASP A 111 -26.13 -3.03 -5.15
C ASP A 111 -25.42 -3.46 -3.86
N GLY A 112 -24.96 -2.46 -3.10
CA GLY A 112 -24.33 -2.65 -1.79
C GLY A 112 -22.85 -3.03 -1.83
N TRP A 113 -22.24 -3.34 -2.98
CA TRP A 113 -20.86 -3.82 -3.09
C TRP A 113 -20.10 -3.15 -4.21
N SER A 114 -18.79 -2.99 -4.00
CA SER A 114 -17.83 -2.56 -5.03
C SER A 114 -16.82 -3.68 -5.26
N HIS A 115 -16.62 -4.07 -6.52
CA HIS A 115 -15.51 -4.92 -6.96
C HIS A 115 -14.27 -4.05 -7.06
N ILE A 116 -13.23 -4.39 -6.31
CA ILE A 116 -12.01 -3.59 -6.21
C ILE A 116 -10.77 -4.42 -6.47
N LYS A 117 -9.70 -3.71 -6.86
CA LYS A 117 -8.33 -4.22 -6.85
C LYS A 117 -7.43 -3.26 -6.09
N SER A 118 -6.64 -3.77 -5.15
CA SER A 118 -5.71 -2.99 -4.35
C SER A 118 -4.45 -3.82 -4.07
N GLY A 119 -3.32 -3.40 -4.61
CA GLY A 119 -2.12 -4.22 -4.63
C GLY A 119 -2.39 -5.58 -5.29
N GLU A 120 -2.08 -6.66 -4.58
CA GLU A 120 -2.32 -8.04 -5.02
C GLU A 120 -3.73 -8.56 -4.67
N VAL A 121 -4.52 -7.80 -3.91
CA VAL A 121 -5.84 -8.20 -3.47
C VAL A 121 -6.89 -7.75 -4.47
N GLU A 122 -7.73 -8.68 -4.93
CA GLU A 122 -8.91 -8.43 -5.76
C GLU A 122 -10.13 -9.09 -5.14
N GLY A 123 -11.26 -8.36 -5.09
CA GLY A 123 -12.51 -8.87 -4.51
C GLY A 123 -13.52 -7.76 -4.25
N TYR A 124 -14.47 -8.06 -3.38
CA TYR A 124 -15.62 -7.21 -3.11
C TYR A 124 -15.58 -6.61 -1.72
N VAL A 125 -15.86 -5.31 -1.63
CA VAL A 125 -16.02 -4.55 -0.37
C VAL A 125 -17.41 -3.94 -0.31
N SER A 126 -17.94 -3.71 0.91
CA SER A 126 -19.16 -2.94 1.06
C SER A 126 -18.95 -1.50 0.62
N LYS A 127 -19.80 -1.00 -0.28
CA LYS A 127 -19.72 0.37 -0.79
C LYS A 127 -19.93 1.43 0.29
N ASP A 128 -20.63 1.09 1.38
CA ASP A 128 -20.94 2.02 2.47
C ASP A 128 -19.69 2.47 3.25
N PHE A 129 -18.58 1.72 3.07
CA PHE A 129 -17.29 1.99 3.71
C PHE A 129 -16.20 2.34 2.69
N LEU A 130 -16.58 2.79 1.49
CA LEU A 130 -15.65 3.14 0.43
C LEU A 130 -15.99 4.52 -0.12
N LEU A 131 -15.09 5.49 0.00
CA LEU A 131 -15.16 6.74 -0.74
C LEU A 131 -14.85 6.45 -2.21
N THR A 132 -15.55 7.12 -3.13
CA THR A 132 -15.32 7.01 -4.58
C THR A 132 -15.45 8.38 -5.24
N GLY A 133 -15.02 8.50 -6.50
CA GLY A 133 -15.14 9.73 -7.27
C GLY A 133 -14.34 10.90 -6.68
N PRO A 134 -14.88 12.14 -6.71
CA PRO A 134 -14.17 13.33 -6.24
C PRO A 134 -13.74 13.26 -4.76
N GLU A 135 -14.59 12.70 -3.90
CA GLU A 135 -14.28 12.57 -2.45
C GLU A 135 -13.08 11.66 -2.21
N ALA A 136 -12.99 10.53 -2.94
CA ALA A 136 -11.85 9.64 -2.85
C ALA A 136 -10.55 10.31 -3.33
N LYS A 137 -10.62 11.12 -4.41
CA LYS A 137 -9.47 11.87 -4.92
C LYS A 137 -8.95 12.90 -3.92
N ILE A 138 -9.86 13.68 -3.32
CA ILE A 138 -9.50 14.64 -2.27
C ILE A 138 -8.85 13.93 -1.11
N ARG A 139 -9.46 12.83 -0.64
CA ARG A 139 -8.89 12.06 0.48
C ARG A 139 -7.52 11.47 0.13
N ALA A 140 -7.36 10.94 -1.06
CA ALA A 140 -6.09 10.40 -1.55
C ALA A 140 -4.97 11.45 -1.55
N THR A 141 -5.26 12.71 -1.93
CA THR A 141 -4.29 13.81 -1.87
C THR A 141 -3.75 14.07 -0.45
N GLU A 142 -4.57 13.80 0.56
CA GLU A 142 -4.16 13.95 1.96
C GLU A 142 -3.36 12.75 2.49
N LEU A 143 -3.54 11.59 1.86
CA LEU A 143 -2.98 10.30 2.32
C LEU A 143 -1.72 9.89 1.56
N VAL A 144 -1.51 10.48 0.37
CA VAL A 144 -0.34 10.16 -0.44
C VAL A 144 0.94 10.44 0.33
N HIS A 145 1.84 9.49 0.30
CA HIS A 145 3.17 9.59 0.90
C HIS A 145 4.23 9.22 -0.12
N THR A 146 5.44 9.69 0.12
CA THR A 146 6.59 9.40 -0.75
C THR A 146 7.38 8.25 -0.18
N VAL A 147 7.77 7.31 -1.03
CA VAL A 147 8.63 6.18 -0.67
C VAL A 147 9.88 6.15 -1.55
N ALA A 148 10.96 5.59 -1.04
CA ALA A 148 12.15 5.24 -1.80
C ALA A 148 12.17 3.71 -1.99
N ILE A 149 12.16 3.24 -3.23
CA ILE A 149 12.11 1.83 -3.60
C ILE A 149 13.47 1.37 -4.09
N ALA A 150 14.01 0.31 -3.51
CA ALA A 150 15.28 -0.25 -3.92
C ALA A 150 15.21 -0.89 -5.31
N ASN A 151 16.12 -0.51 -6.22
CA ASN A 151 16.20 -1.03 -7.60
C ASN A 151 17.17 -2.23 -7.74
N THR A 152 17.81 -2.62 -6.65
CA THR A 152 18.82 -3.68 -6.64
C THR A 152 18.75 -4.49 -5.35
N ASP A 153 19.16 -5.75 -5.43
CA ASP A 153 19.33 -6.59 -4.25
C ASP A 153 20.56 -6.16 -3.43
N GLY A 154 20.44 -6.23 -2.11
CA GLY A 154 21.53 -5.93 -1.18
C GLY A 154 21.97 -4.47 -1.21
N LEU A 155 21.03 -3.54 -1.42
CA LEU A 155 21.29 -2.12 -1.32
C LEU A 155 21.73 -1.76 0.11
N ASN A 156 22.91 -1.17 0.25
CA ASN A 156 23.41 -0.74 1.55
C ASN A 156 22.66 0.51 2.04
N VAL A 157 22.08 0.39 3.22
CA VAL A 157 21.56 1.50 4.01
C VAL A 157 22.65 1.96 4.97
N ARG A 158 22.96 3.24 4.97
CA ARG A 158 24.13 3.80 5.67
C ARG A 158 23.74 4.84 6.70
N GLN A 159 24.55 4.98 7.73
CA GLN A 159 24.35 5.96 8.79
C GLN A 159 24.56 7.41 8.31
N GLU A 160 25.45 7.62 7.31
CA GLU A 160 25.76 8.95 6.75
C GLU A 160 25.77 8.88 5.21
N PRO A 161 25.56 10.02 4.51
CA PRO A 161 25.50 10.08 3.05
C PRO A 161 26.88 9.96 2.39
N ASN A 162 27.60 8.88 2.63
CA ASN A 162 28.88 8.58 2.00
C ASN A 162 29.17 7.07 1.98
N THR A 163 29.99 6.64 1.01
CA THR A 163 30.32 5.22 0.81
C THR A 163 31.24 4.62 1.89
N GLY A 164 31.89 5.44 2.70
CA GLY A 164 32.78 5.03 3.80
C GLY A 164 32.05 4.90 5.14
N SER A 165 30.79 5.34 5.21
CA SER A 165 29.99 5.28 6.43
C SER A 165 29.60 3.84 6.79
N GLU A 166 29.30 3.61 8.06
CA GLU A 166 28.78 2.35 8.57
C GLU A 166 27.49 1.95 7.85
N ILE A 167 27.37 0.66 7.56
CA ILE A 167 26.16 0.05 6.99
C ILE A 167 25.25 -0.33 8.15
N VAL A 168 24.08 0.31 8.22
CA VAL A 168 23.04 0.03 9.22
C VAL A 168 22.36 -1.31 8.90
N THR A 169 21.97 -1.49 7.64
CA THR A 169 21.33 -2.69 7.12
C THR A 169 21.49 -2.79 5.60
N GLN A 170 20.95 -3.85 5.01
CA GLN A 170 20.81 -4.02 3.57
C GLN A 170 19.36 -4.34 3.25
N VAL A 171 18.86 -3.77 2.15
CA VAL A 171 17.49 -3.98 1.65
C VAL A 171 17.51 -4.68 0.31
N GLY A 172 16.48 -5.49 0.04
CA GLY A 172 16.31 -6.23 -1.20
C GLY A 172 15.69 -5.38 -2.31
N GLN A 173 15.78 -5.86 -3.54
CA GLN A 173 15.12 -5.22 -4.68
C GLN A 173 13.59 -5.17 -4.47
N GLY A 174 12.99 -4.01 -4.71
CA GLY A 174 11.56 -3.77 -4.55
C GLY A 174 11.14 -3.42 -3.12
N GLU A 175 12.07 -3.44 -2.17
CA GLU A 175 11.77 -3.04 -0.79
C GLU A 175 11.54 -1.53 -0.70
N GLU A 176 10.49 -1.14 0.02
CA GLU A 176 10.04 0.24 0.19
C GLU A 176 10.57 0.80 1.51
N MET A 177 11.15 1.99 1.45
CA MET A 177 11.69 2.72 2.60
C MET A 177 10.95 4.04 2.75
N GLU A 178 10.68 4.45 3.99
CA GLU A 178 10.08 5.73 4.28
C GLU A 178 11.02 6.86 3.83
N TYR A 179 10.57 7.63 2.84
CA TYR A 179 11.33 8.74 2.26
C TYR A 179 11.27 9.99 3.16
N VAL A 180 12.40 10.65 3.34
CA VAL A 180 12.50 11.92 4.05
C VAL A 180 12.81 13.06 3.07
N GLU A 181 13.95 12.98 2.38
CA GLU A 181 14.36 13.98 1.41
C GLU A 181 15.44 13.46 0.45
N THR A 182 15.57 14.09 -0.71
CA THR A 182 16.68 13.85 -1.64
C THR A 182 17.72 14.94 -1.50
N GLY A 183 18.94 14.56 -1.11
CA GLY A 183 20.09 15.47 -1.02
C GLY A 183 20.63 15.85 -2.39
N SER A 184 21.41 16.96 -2.43
CA SER A 184 22.12 17.39 -3.65
C SER A 184 23.42 16.61 -3.90
N ASP A 185 23.78 15.72 -3.01
CA ASP A 185 25.03 14.96 -2.96
C ASP A 185 24.94 13.55 -3.54
N GLY A 186 23.77 13.20 -4.13
CA GLY A 186 23.52 11.88 -4.71
C GLY A 186 23.02 10.84 -3.71
N TRP A 187 22.55 11.28 -2.55
CA TRP A 187 21.98 10.44 -1.51
C TRP A 187 20.51 10.78 -1.26
N VAL A 188 19.74 9.75 -0.93
CA VAL A 188 18.35 9.86 -0.46
C VAL A 188 18.35 9.55 1.03
N LYS A 189 17.82 10.49 1.80
CA LYS A 189 17.57 10.29 3.22
C LYS A 189 16.27 9.55 3.40
N ILE A 190 16.31 8.52 4.20
CA ILE A 190 15.18 7.64 4.53
C ILE A 190 15.06 7.54 6.05
N SER A 191 13.91 7.06 6.53
CA SER A 191 13.69 6.70 7.94
C SER A 191 13.60 5.18 8.06
N ILE A 192 14.36 4.60 9.00
CA ILE A 192 14.24 3.19 9.40
C ILE A 192 14.08 3.14 10.92
N ASP A 193 12.98 2.55 11.38
CA ASP A 193 12.65 2.46 12.81
C ASP A 193 12.63 3.83 13.53
N GLY A 194 12.34 4.89 12.77
CA GLY A 194 12.29 6.27 13.27
C GLY A 194 13.67 6.95 13.37
N GLU A 195 14.73 6.32 12.86
CA GLU A 195 16.06 6.89 12.77
C GLU A 195 16.43 7.25 11.32
N ASP A 196 17.17 8.34 11.15
CA ASP A 196 17.66 8.81 9.85
C ASP A 196 18.73 7.86 9.30
N ALA A 197 18.59 7.47 8.04
CA ALA A 197 19.57 6.69 7.31
C ALA A 197 19.65 7.15 5.85
N TYR A 198 20.60 6.62 5.09
CA TYR A 198 20.89 7.10 3.74
C TYR A 198 21.12 5.96 2.76
N VAL A 199 20.54 6.09 1.57
CA VAL A 199 20.76 5.20 0.42
C VAL A 199 21.23 5.99 -0.78
N SER A 200 22.03 5.38 -1.66
CA SER A 200 22.46 6.04 -2.88
C SER A 200 21.29 6.25 -3.84
N GLN A 201 21.14 7.45 -4.35
CA GLN A 201 20.10 7.83 -5.31
C GLN A 201 20.13 7.01 -6.60
N ASP A 202 21.30 6.50 -7.01
CA ASP A 202 21.46 5.70 -8.23
C ASP A 202 20.76 4.34 -8.16
N TYR A 203 20.42 3.88 -6.95
CA TYR A 203 19.85 2.55 -6.71
C TYR A 203 18.45 2.58 -6.11
N VAL A 204 17.79 3.73 -6.13
CA VAL A 204 16.40 3.87 -5.67
C VAL A 204 15.55 4.63 -6.67
N THR A 205 14.27 4.33 -6.68
CA THR A 205 13.23 5.15 -7.30
C THR A 205 12.44 5.82 -6.19
N VAL A 206 12.24 7.13 -6.29
CA VAL A 206 11.39 7.89 -5.35
C VAL A 206 10.06 8.15 -6.03
N GLU A 207 8.98 7.69 -5.43
CA GLU A 207 7.63 7.86 -5.98
C GLU A 207 6.58 8.10 -4.90
N GLU A 208 5.47 8.72 -5.30
CA GLU A 208 4.30 8.89 -4.46
C GLU A 208 3.44 7.63 -4.49
N LYS A 209 3.02 7.18 -3.32
CA LYS A 209 2.16 6.00 -3.15
C LYS A 209 1.02 6.25 -2.18
N LEU A 210 0.03 5.39 -2.26
CA LEU A 210 -1.04 5.24 -1.30
C LEU A 210 -0.96 3.82 -0.73
N ASP A 211 -1.32 3.66 0.53
CA ASP A 211 -1.43 2.34 1.15
C ASP A 211 -2.42 1.47 0.39
N THR A 212 -2.13 0.18 0.33
CA THR A 212 -2.94 -0.81 -0.39
C THR A 212 -3.49 -1.89 0.55
N ALA A 213 -4.32 -2.77 -0.01
CA ALA A 213 -4.86 -3.90 0.72
C ALA A 213 -3.76 -4.88 1.13
N ILE A 214 -3.96 -5.49 2.28
CA ILE A 214 -3.11 -6.53 2.86
C ILE A 214 -3.71 -7.88 2.49
N THR A 215 -2.91 -8.79 1.95
CA THR A 215 -3.35 -10.14 1.62
C THR A 215 -3.65 -10.95 2.89
N MET A 216 -4.46 -12.00 2.76
CA MET A 216 -4.67 -12.93 3.89
C MET A 216 -3.39 -13.62 4.30
N THR A 217 -2.47 -13.82 3.38
CA THR A 217 -1.15 -14.40 3.61
C THR A 217 -0.29 -13.50 4.49
N GLU A 218 -0.19 -12.22 4.17
CA GLU A 218 0.52 -11.23 4.99
C GLU A 218 -0.09 -11.09 6.39
N LEU A 219 -1.42 -11.14 6.48
CA LEU A 219 -2.12 -11.09 7.78
C LEU A 219 -1.83 -12.28 8.68
N LEU A 220 -1.61 -13.47 8.08
CA LEU A 220 -1.40 -14.71 8.82
C LEU A 220 0.08 -15.00 9.11
N TYR A 221 0.98 -14.56 8.24
CA TYR A 221 2.38 -14.96 8.24
C TYR A 221 3.37 -13.78 8.29
N GLY A 222 2.88 -12.53 8.22
CA GLY A 222 3.68 -11.30 8.24
C GLY A 222 3.98 -10.73 6.86
N GLN A 223 4.50 -9.52 6.84
CA GLN A 223 4.87 -8.80 5.61
C GLN A 223 5.99 -9.53 4.85
N GLY A 224 5.97 -9.42 3.53
CA GLY A 224 6.98 -10.02 2.65
C GLY A 224 6.84 -11.53 2.45
N VAL A 225 5.84 -12.18 3.07
CA VAL A 225 5.52 -13.58 2.80
C VAL A 225 4.59 -13.65 1.60
N SER A 226 5.09 -14.15 0.47
CA SER A 226 4.30 -14.33 -0.74
C SER A 226 3.38 -15.53 -0.67
N ASP A 227 2.24 -15.46 -1.36
CA ASP A 227 1.30 -16.57 -1.52
C ASP A 227 1.99 -17.83 -2.06
N VAL A 228 2.98 -17.66 -2.94
CA VAL A 228 3.78 -18.78 -3.49
C VAL A 228 4.55 -19.53 -2.39
N ARG A 229 5.10 -18.85 -1.39
CA ARG A 229 5.81 -19.50 -0.27
C ARG A 229 4.85 -20.30 0.60
N VAL A 230 3.68 -19.74 0.89
CA VAL A 230 2.63 -20.43 1.64
C VAL A 230 2.10 -21.63 0.87
N ASP A 231 1.78 -21.46 -0.41
CA ASP A 231 1.32 -22.54 -1.28
C ASP A 231 2.34 -23.67 -1.39
N LEU A 232 3.62 -23.35 -1.44
CA LEU A 232 4.70 -24.34 -1.46
C LEU A 232 4.70 -25.19 -0.18
N VAL A 233 4.56 -24.55 0.98
CA VAL A 233 4.48 -25.26 2.28
C VAL A 233 3.22 -26.09 2.36
N GLU A 234 2.06 -25.54 2.01
CA GLU A 234 0.77 -26.28 2.02
C GLU A 234 0.79 -27.44 1.01
N TYR A 235 1.41 -27.28 -0.15
CA TYR A 235 1.64 -28.36 -1.09
C TYR A 235 2.54 -29.44 -0.49
N ALA A 236 3.64 -29.07 0.15
CA ALA A 236 4.55 -30.01 0.81
C ALA A 236 3.85 -30.83 1.91
N LYS A 237 2.97 -30.19 2.70
CA LYS A 237 2.19 -30.84 3.76
C LYS A 237 1.25 -31.94 3.25
N GLN A 238 0.80 -31.90 2.00
CA GLN A 238 -0.06 -32.93 1.42
C GLN A 238 0.62 -34.31 1.32
N PHE A 239 1.94 -34.35 1.41
CA PHE A 239 2.76 -35.57 1.32
C PHE A 239 3.31 -36.03 2.67
N LEU A 240 2.74 -35.57 3.78
CA LEU A 240 3.05 -36.09 5.11
C LEU A 240 2.77 -37.59 5.16
N GLY A 241 3.74 -38.35 5.67
CA GLY A 241 3.65 -39.82 5.70
C GLY A 241 4.20 -40.52 4.44
N ASN A 242 4.68 -39.77 3.43
CA ASN A 242 5.37 -40.37 2.30
C ASN A 242 6.59 -41.22 2.76
N PRO A 243 6.77 -42.47 2.28
CA PRO A 243 7.88 -43.31 2.73
C PRO A 243 9.24 -42.70 2.41
N TYR A 244 10.20 -42.90 3.31
CA TYR A 244 11.58 -42.55 3.02
C TYR A 244 12.19 -43.63 2.12
N VAL A 245 12.66 -43.22 0.93
CA VAL A 245 13.36 -44.10 -0.04
C VAL A 245 14.63 -43.40 -0.45
N TRP A 246 15.78 -44.01 -0.15
CA TRP A 246 17.09 -43.49 -0.52
C TRP A 246 17.22 -43.30 -2.04
N GLY A 247 17.60 -42.09 -2.49
CA GLY A 247 17.65 -41.72 -3.90
C GLY A 247 16.28 -41.55 -4.56
N GLY A 248 15.20 -41.65 -3.79
CA GLY A 248 13.83 -41.47 -4.29
C GLY A 248 13.47 -39.99 -4.43
N THR A 249 12.61 -39.69 -5.44
CA THR A 249 12.08 -38.34 -5.72
C THR A 249 10.56 -38.32 -5.84
N SER A 250 9.89 -39.44 -5.55
CA SER A 250 8.45 -39.52 -5.68
C SER A 250 7.74 -38.99 -4.44
N LEU A 251 6.91 -37.98 -4.61
CA LEU A 251 6.10 -37.41 -3.50
C LEU A 251 5.03 -38.38 -2.97
N THR A 252 4.74 -39.48 -3.68
CA THR A 252 3.70 -40.44 -3.31
C THR A 252 4.17 -41.87 -3.12
N LYS A 253 5.36 -42.20 -3.69
CA LYS A 253 5.91 -43.57 -3.64
C LYS A 253 7.18 -43.69 -2.86
N GLY A 254 7.74 -42.58 -2.39
CA GLY A 254 8.92 -42.46 -1.56
C GLY A 254 9.96 -41.50 -2.11
N ALA A 255 10.50 -40.72 -1.20
CA ALA A 255 11.56 -39.76 -1.47
C ALA A 255 12.58 -39.75 -0.33
N ASP A 256 13.84 -39.37 -0.62
CA ASP A 256 14.79 -38.97 0.39
C ASP A 256 14.65 -37.46 0.72
N CYS A 257 15.47 -36.94 1.63
CA CYS A 257 15.38 -35.56 2.07
C CYS A 257 15.53 -34.55 0.91
N SER A 258 16.56 -34.69 0.09
CA SER A 258 16.81 -33.79 -1.05
C SER A 258 15.87 -34.06 -2.21
N GLY A 259 15.45 -35.31 -2.41
CA GLY A 259 14.48 -35.70 -3.41
C GLY A 259 13.09 -35.15 -3.14
N PHE A 260 12.68 -35.08 -1.88
CA PHE A 260 11.43 -34.43 -1.47
C PHE A 260 11.46 -32.94 -1.79
N VAL A 261 12.50 -32.24 -1.33
CA VAL A 261 12.65 -30.79 -1.54
C VAL A 261 12.67 -30.46 -3.03
N LEU A 262 13.52 -31.10 -3.83
CA LEU A 262 13.59 -30.84 -5.26
C LEU A 262 12.23 -31.07 -5.96
N SER A 263 11.47 -32.09 -5.54
CA SER A 263 10.18 -32.42 -6.16
C SER A 263 9.06 -31.43 -5.81
N VAL A 264 9.08 -30.89 -4.60
CA VAL A 264 8.18 -29.82 -4.18
C VAL A 264 8.49 -28.54 -4.97
N PHE A 265 9.74 -28.10 -4.99
CA PHE A 265 10.15 -26.87 -5.70
C PHE A 265 9.96 -26.97 -7.22
N LYS A 266 10.10 -28.16 -7.80
CA LYS A 266 9.87 -28.40 -9.24
C LYS A 266 8.45 -28.03 -9.68
N LYS A 267 7.42 -28.20 -8.84
CA LYS A 267 6.04 -27.77 -9.13
C LYS A 267 5.95 -26.27 -9.38
N TYR A 268 6.84 -25.49 -8.78
CA TYR A 268 6.90 -24.03 -8.91
C TYR A 268 7.95 -23.56 -9.92
N GLY A 269 8.42 -24.47 -10.78
CA GLY A 269 9.37 -24.15 -11.84
C GLY A 269 10.83 -24.02 -11.38
N ILE A 270 11.12 -24.26 -10.12
CA ILE A 270 12.46 -24.17 -9.55
C ILE A 270 13.13 -25.55 -9.61
N THR A 271 14.26 -25.61 -10.29
CA THR A 271 15.07 -26.85 -10.42
C THR A 271 16.20 -26.82 -9.41
N LEU A 272 16.23 -27.81 -8.51
CA LEU A 272 17.27 -27.99 -7.51
C LEU A 272 18.07 -29.26 -7.78
N SER A 273 19.29 -29.33 -7.25
CA SER A 273 20.12 -30.55 -7.29
C SER A 273 19.54 -31.64 -6.39
N HIS A 274 19.70 -32.91 -6.79
CA HIS A 274 19.37 -34.05 -5.90
C HIS A 274 20.51 -34.35 -4.93
N SER A 275 20.85 -33.37 -4.12
CA SER A 275 21.88 -33.47 -3.07
C SER A 275 21.66 -32.41 -2.02
N SER A 276 21.43 -32.79 -0.79
CA SER A 276 21.21 -31.85 0.32
C SER A 276 22.39 -30.88 0.51
N ARG A 277 23.63 -31.33 0.25
CA ARG A 277 24.82 -30.47 0.31
C ARG A 277 24.82 -29.43 -0.82
N ALA A 278 24.39 -29.79 -2.02
CA ALA A 278 24.27 -28.85 -3.13
C ALA A 278 23.13 -27.86 -2.88
N GLN A 279 21.95 -28.35 -2.48
CA GLN A 279 20.78 -27.52 -2.16
C GLN A 279 21.08 -26.46 -1.08
N ALA A 280 21.93 -26.77 -0.11
CA ALA A 280 22.37 -25.81 0.91
C ALA A 280 23.16 -24.61 0.35
N ASN A 281 23.55 -24.65 -0.93
CA ASN A 281 24.25 -23.58 -1.62
C ASN A 281 23.48 -23.05 -2.85
N GLU A 282 22.25 -23.53 -3.08
CA GLU A 282 21.37 -23.12 -4.19
C GLU A 282 20.36 -22.07 -3.72
N GLY A 283 20.81 -21.05 -3.03
CA GLY A 283 19.97 -19.98 -2.54
C GLY A 283 20.82 -18.94 -1.80
N THR A 284 20.19 -17.86 -1.46
CA THR A 284 20.80 -16.82 -0.62
C THR A 284 20.78 -17.28 0.84
N LYS A 285 21.91 -17.18 1.51
CA LYS A 285 22.00 -17.46 2.95
C LYS A 285 21.40 -16.28 3.72
N ILE A 286 20.46 -16.60 4.57
CA ILE A 286 19.87 -15.66 5.51
C ILE A 286 20.18 -16.07 6.94
N SER A 287 20.17 -15.11 7.86
CA SER A 287 20.32 -15.37 9.30
C SER A 287 18.99 -15.86 9.90
N ALA A 288 19.06 -16.42 11.11
CA ALA A 288 17.84 -16.83 11.83
C ALA A 288 16.93 -15.65 12.22
N SER A 289 17.46 -14.44 12.23
CA SER A 289 16.70 -13.21 12.49
C SER A 289 15.97 -12.67 11.26
N GLU A 290 16.29 -13.21 10.07
CA GLU A 290 15.64 -12.87 8.78
C GLU A 290 14.59 -13.93 8.38
N LEU A 291 14.30 -14.89 9.25
CA LEU A 291 13.23 -15.87 9.12
C LEU A 291 11.97 -15.36 9.79
#